data_41dcde952e857e148b8342cbbc9fb2b0
#
_entry.id   41dcde952e857e148b8342cbbc9fb2b0
#
_cell.length_a   1.000
_cell.length_b   1.000
_cell.length_c   1.000
_cell.angle_alpha   90.00
_cell.angle_beta   90.00
_cell.angle_gamma   90.00
#
_symmetry.space_group_name_H-M   'P 1'
#
loop_
_entity.id
_entity.type
_entity.pdbx_description
1 polymer ?
#
loop_
_entity_poly.entity_id
_entity_poly.type
_entity_poly.pdbx_seq_one_letter_code
_entity_poly.pdbx_strand_id
1 'polypeptide(L)'
;MKKILKTIVIGILTVSIATGCVRFSKEDKETNAPKESSYKVFSEWIGKKGIDSIKINTLKNNVKIYYHDNETILVKGNFKGKYKYSTNNNLLDINSSAEESGDNSLTIYLPKKVYKSISVENKEATSKVFDINVKNLAINSNDEIVVDGAEVENLKLSTDNKQVQITKDTIKNAVIETKNNAKIIVDQTKVNSVNMVSDAGDISAKIIGNKEDYQINYSKNTTAAKEKQITAISNKGKIEISFI
;
A
#
# COMPACT_ATOMS: atom_id res chain seq x y z
N MET A 1 -70.59 -2.52 33.22
CA MET A 1 -69.85 -1.76 32.17
C MET A 1 -68.52 -2.42 31.95
N LYS A 2 -68.39 -3.24 30.89
CA LYS A 2 -67.13 -3.95 30.55
C LYS A 2 -66.41 -3.16 29.47
N LYS A 3 -65.15 -2.72 29.75
CA LYS A 3 -64.25 -2.09 28.79
C LYS A 3 -63.61 -3.18 27.99
N ILE A 4 -63.80 -3.14 26.67
CA ILE A 4 -63.14 -4.02 25.72
C ILE A 4 -61.81 -3.37 25.35
N LEU A 5 -60.72 -4.07 25.65
CA LEU A 5 -59.34 -3.68 25.27
C LEU A 5 -59.06 -4.26 23.86
N LYS A 6 -58.94 -3.41 22.86
CA LYS A 6 -58.55 -3.83 21.52
C LYS A 6 -57.04 -3.93 21.46
N THR A 7 -56.54 -5.14 21.37
CA THR A 7 -55.13 -5.41 21.11
C THR A 7 -54.87 -5.26 19.62
N ILE A 8 -54.07 -4.26 19.24
CA ILE A 8 -53.57 -4.10 17.86
C ILE A 8 -52.28 -4.91 17.77
N VAL A 9 -52.32 -6.01 17.02
CA VAL A 9 -51.11 -6.77 16.66
C VAL A 9 -50.47 -6.07 15.46
N ILE A 10 -49.40 -5.36 15.70
CA ILE A 10 -48.55 -4.82 14.62
C ILE A 10 -47.60 -5.95 14.20
N GLY A 11 -47.88 -6.53 13.03
CA GLY A 11 -46.98 -7.47 12.41
C GLY A 11 -45.72 -6.73 11.95
N ILE A 12 -44.58 -6.99 12.59
CA ILE A 12 -43.29 -6.52 12.16
C ILE A 12 -42.82 -7.44 11.04
N LEU A 13 -42.93 -6.94 9.83
CA LEU A 13 -42.33 -7.57 8.63
C LEU A 13 -40.82 -7.39 8.74
N THR A 14 -40.10 -8.41 9.19
CA THR A 14 -38.63 -8.41 9.19
C THR A 14 -38.13 -8.62 7.74
N VAL A 15 -37.88 -7.53 7.05
CA VAL A 15 -37.10 -7.56 5.82
C VAL A 15 -35.64 -7.79 6.23
N SER A 16 -35.15 -8.99 6.02
CA SER A 16 -33.72 -9.31 6.18
C SER A 16 -32.94 -8.71 5.01
N ILE A 17 -32.61 -7.43 5.10
CA ILE A 17 -31.61 -6.83 4.24
C ILE A 17 -30.27 -7.35 4.76
N ALA A 18 -29.56 -8.12 3.95
CA ALA A 18 -28.16 -8.50 4.19
C ALA A 18 -27.28 -7.24 4.07
N THR A 19 -27.38 -6.37 5.06
CA THR A 19 -26.51 -5.20 5.19
C THR A 19 -25.16 -5.67 5.69
N GLY A 20 -24.14 -5.56 4.83
CA GLY A 20 -22.76 -5.67 5.27
C GLY A 20 -22.55 -4.75 6.46
N CYS A 21 -22.10 -5.31 7.59
CA CYS A 21 -21.94 -4.57 8.84
C CYS A 21 -20.93 -3.44 8.67
N VAL A 22 -21.42 -2.22 8.50
CA VAL A 22 -20.60 -1.02 8.69
C VAL A 22 -20.48 -0.81 10.20
N ARG A 23 -19.33 -1.11 10.76
CA ARG A 23 -19.06 -0.81 12.17
C ARG A 23 -18.41 0.56 12.28
N PHE A 24 -19.13 1.50 12.87
CA PHE A 24 -18.53 2.74 13.37
C PHE A 24 -17.87 2.43 14.72
N SER A 25 -16.55 2.53 14.81
CA SER A 25 -15.90 2.57 16.11
C SER A 25 -16.17 3.94 16.73
N LYS A 26 -17.06 4.01 17.74
CA LYS A 26 -17.20 5.21 18.57
C LYS A 26 -15.85 5.52 19.24
N GLU A 27 -15.52 6.82 19.29
CA GLU A 27 -14.46 7.35 20.14
C GLU A 27 -14.79 6.96 21.60
N ASP A 28 -14.25 5.87 22.08
CA ASP A 28 -14.23 5.58 23.51
C ASP A 28 -12.98 4.80 23.85
N LYS A 29 -12.20 5.43 24.72
CA LYS A 29 -11.10 4.90 25.54
C LYS A 29 -10.13 3.95 24.83
N GLU A 30 -8.88 4.38 24.80
CA GLU A 30 -7.70 3.62 24.47
C GLU A 30 -7.68 2.18 25.02
N THR A 31 -8.41 1.30 24.39
CA THR A 31 -8.12 -0.13 24.50
C THR A 31 -7.21 -0.47 23.35
N ASN A 32 -5.91 -0.52 23.62
CA ASN A 32 -4.87 -1.01 22.70
C ASN A 32 -5.03 -2.52 22.39
N ALA A 33 -6.21 -3.08 22.57
CA ALA A 33 -6.48 -4.46 22.27
C ALA A 33 -6.72 -4.62 20.76
N PRO A 34 -6.00 -5.51 20.07
CA PRO A 34 -6.23 -5.79 18.67
C PRO A 34 -7.65 -6.36 18.48
N LYS A 35 -8.39 -5.78 17.53
CA LYS A 35 -9.66 -6.37 17.09
C LYS A 35 -9.35 -7.48 16.09
N GLU A 36 -9.87 -8.66 16.33
CA GLU A 36 -9.74 -9.81 15.45
C GLU A 36 -11.08 -10.15 14.81
N SER A 37 -11.09 -10.39 13.51
CA SER A 37 -12.29 -10.67 12.72
C SER A 37 -11.99 -11.73 11.66
N SER A 38 -12.95 -12.60 11.39
CA SER A 38 -12.87 -13.61 10.33
C SER A 38 -14.06 -13.45 9.37
N TYR A 39 -14.09 -12.35 8.62
CA TYR A 39 -15.17 -12.07 7.67
C TYR A 39 -14.71 -12.33 6.24
N LYS A 40 -15.63 -12.77 5.38
CA LYS A 40 -15.38 -12.90 3.94
C LYS A 40 -15.36 -11.54 3.25
N VAL A 41 -16.25 -10.64 3.66
CA VAL A 41 -16.31 -9.25 3.19
C VAL A 41 -16.53 -8.34 4.39
N PHE A 42 -15.73 -7.31 4.53
CA PHE A 42 -15.90 -6.33 5.61
C PHE A 42 -15.51 -4.92 5.15
N SER A 43 -16.03 -3.94 5.89
CA SER A 43 -15.69 -2.52 5.74
C SER A 43 -15.62 -1.90 7.12
N GLU A 44 -14.49 -1.31 7.49
CA GLU A 44 -14.26 -0.78 8.83
C GLU A 44 -13.67 0.62 8.78
N TRP A 45 -14.31 1.57 9.48
CA TRP A 45 -13.82 2.92 9.65
C TRP A 45 -12.97 3.00 10.92
N ILE A 46 -11.76 3.52 10.80
CA ILE A 46 -10.84 3.72 11.92
C ILE A 46 -10.90 5.18 12.32
N GLY A 47 -11.63 5.46 13.41
CA GLY A 47 -11.93 6.81 13.88
C GLY A 47 -10.79 7.52 14.62
N LYS A 48 -9.63 6.89 14.83
CA LYS A 48 -8.50 7.52 15.53
C LYS A 48 -7.90 8.65 14.72
N LYS A 49 -7.90 9.85 15.30
CA LYS A 49 -7.23 11.03 14.73
C LYS A 49 -5.71 10.97 14.93
N GLY A 50 -4.97 11.68 14.09
CA GLY A 50 -3.52 11.85 14.27
C GLY A 50 -2.65 10.67 13.77
N ILE A 51 -3.24 9.64 13.14
CA ILE A 51 -2.45 8.57 12.52
C ILE A 51 -1.65 9.16 11.36
N ASP A 52 -0.33 9.11 11.45
CA ASP A 52 0.61 9.56 10.42
C ASP A 52 1.51 8.43 9.89
N SER A 53 1.44 7.27 10.51
CA SER A 53 2.25 6.11 10.18
C SER A 53 1.35 4.87 10.03
N ILE A 54 1.57 4.11 8.95
CA ILE A 54 0.79 2.92 8.61
C ILE A 54 1.74 1.74 8.46
N LYS A 55 1.43 0.64 9.12
CA LYS A 55 2.13 -0.63 8.94
C LYS A 55 1.12 -1.71 8.55
N ILE A 56 1.41 -2.42 7.48
CA ILE A 56 0.56 -3.48 6.94
C ILE A 56 1.39 -4.75 6.83
N ASN A 57 0.99 -5.80 7.53
CA ASN A 57 1.56 -7.13 7.39
C ASN A 57 0.47 -8.04 6.85
N THR A 58 0.71 -8.67 5.72
CA THR A 58 -0.29 -9.51 5.09
C THR A 58 0.30 -10.77 4.46
N LEU A 59 -0.56 -11.77 4.33
CA LEU A 59 -0.29 -13.02 3.65
C LEU A 59 -1.46 -13.32 2.72
N LYS A 60 -1.19 -13.50 1.41
CA LYS A 60 -2.16 -13.86 0.36
C LYS A 60 -3.25 -12.82 0.07
N ASN A 61 -3.13 -11.58 0.53
CA ASN A 61 -4.07 -10.52 0.19
C ASN A 61 -3.43 -9.52 -0.75
N ASN A 62 -4.06 -9.24 -1.89
CA ASN A 62 -3.69 -8.12 -2.73
C ASN A 62 -3.96 -6.81 -1.99
N VAL A 63 -2.90 -6.08 -1.66
CA VAL A 63 -2.99 -4.79 -0.95
C VAL A 63 -3.18 -3.67 -1.95
N LYS A 64 -4.12 -2.77 -1.67
CA LYS A 64 -4.30 -1.51 -2.41
C LYS A 64 -4.41 -0.36 -1.43
N ILE A 65 -3.68 0.72 -1.68
CA ILE A 65 -3.71 1.94 -0.86
C ILE A 65 -4.07 3.11 -1.76
N TYR A 66 -5.10 3.88 -1.35
CA TYR A 66 -5.60 5.04 -2.06
C TYR A 66 -5.81 6.22 -1.11
N TYR A 67 -5.82 7.43 -1.66
CA TYR A 67 -6.46 8.55 -0.98
C TYR A 67 -7.97 8.55 -1.16
N HIS A 68 -8.67 9.17 -0.18
CA HIS A 68 -10.06 9.55 -0.29
C HIS A 68 -10.32 10.89 0.44
N ASP A 69 -11.51 11.46 0.24
CA ASP A 69 -11.83 12.81 0.73
C ASP A 69 -12.34 12.84 2.19
N ASN A 70 -12.52 11.69 2.85
CA ASN A 70 -12.90 11.63 4.25
C ASN A 70 -11.71 11.82 5.19
N GLU A 71 -11.98 12.32 6.41
CA GLU A 71 -10.95 12.53 7.44
C GLU A 71 -10.54 11.26 8.21
N THR A 72 -11.25 10.16 8.02
CA THR A 72 -11.03 8.89 8.73
C THR A 72 -10.54 7.80 7.79
N ILE A 73 -9.71 6.90 8.27
CA ILE A 73 -9.20 5.77 7.48
C ILE A 73 -10.31 4.73 7.31
N LEU A 74 -10.49 4.26 6.06
CA LEU A 74 -11.40 3.16 5.76
C LEU A 74 -10.60 1.95 5.29
N VAL A 75 -10.81 0.80 5.94
CA VAL A 75 -10.24 -0.49 5.54
C VAL A 75 -11.35 -1.39 5.02
N LYS A 76 -11.18 -1.91 3.81
CA LYS A 76 -12.08 -2.89 3.20
C LYS A 76 -11.32 -4.19 2.93
N GLY A 77 -11.92 -5.30 3.28
CA GLY A 77 -11.40 -6.63 2.97
C GLY A 77 -12.42 -7.48 2.21
N ASN A 78 -11.92 -8.28 1.28
CA ASN A 78 -12.67 -9.33 0.61
C ASN A 78 -11.83 -10.60 0.59
N PHE A 79 -11.86 -11.35 1.70
CA PHE A 79 -11.16 -12.62 1.85
C PHE A 79 -11.72 -13.42 3.04
N LYS A 80 -11.55 -14.72 3.00
CA LYS A 80 -11.76 -15.58 4.15
C LYS A 80 -10.44 -15.75 4.87
N GLY A 81 -10.40 -15.41 6.16
CA GLY A 81 -9.17 -15.48 6.93
C GLY A 81 -9.19 -14.54 8.15
N LYS A 82 -8.01 -14.17 8.60
CA LYS A 82 -7.84 -13.34 9.80
C LYS A 82 -7.55 -11.90 9.42
N TYR A 83 -8.18 -11.00 10.13
CA TYR A 83 -7.92 -9.56 10.08
C TYR A 83 -7.92 -9.00 11.49
N LYS A 84 -6.92 -8.22 11.81
CA LYS A 84 -6.86 -7.45 13.05
C LYS A 84 -6.08 -6.16 12.82
N TYR A 85 -6.40 -5.14 13.58
CA TYR A 85 -5.60 -3.93 13.65
C TYR A 85 -5.43 -3.44 15.07
N SER A 86 -4.43 -2.62 15.29
CA SER A 86 -4.23 -1.86 16.52
C SER A 86 -3.77 -0.45 16.18
N THR A 87 -4.07 0.48 17.07
CA THR A 87 -3.57 1.85 16.97
C THR A 87 -2.77 2.17 18.23
N ASN A 88 -1.52 2.59 18.06
CA ASN A 88 -0.66 3.01 19.16
C ASN A 88 0.00 4.34 18.81
N ASN A 89 -0.21 5.36 19.64
CA ASN A 89 0.17 6.72 19.29
C ASN A 89 -0.38 7.12 17.90
N ASN A 90 0.50 7.48 16.97
CA ASN A 90 0.17 7.85 15.61
C ASN A 90 0.33 6.70 14.60
N LEU A 91 0.54 5.48 15.05
CA LEU A 91 0.70 4.29 14.21
C LEU A 91 -0.61 3.50 14.12
N LEU A 92 -1.00 3.16 12.91
CA LEU A 92 -1.97 2.10 12.59
C LEU A 92 -1.21 0.85 12.14
N ASP A 93 -1.34 -0.24 12.89
CA ASP A 93 -0.77 -1.55 12.54
C ASP A 93 -1.88 -2.50 12.12
N ILE A 94 -1.86 -2.93 10.85
CA ILE A 94 -2.83 -3.85 10.24
C ILE A 94 -2.16 -5.18 9.98
N ASN A 95 -2.79 -6.26 10.46
CA ASN A 95 -2.34 -7.61 10.22
C ASN A 95 -3.48 -8.42 9.58
N SER A 96 -3.22 -9.06 8.45
CA SER A 96 -4.21 -9.86 7.74
C SER A 96 -3.61 -11.10 7.11
N SER A 97 -4.40 -12.15 6.97
CA SER A 97 -4.02 -13.34 6.22
C SER A 97 -5.25 -14.01 5.62
N ALA A 98 -5.25 -14.26 4.31
CA ALA A 98 -6.24 -15.10 3.68
C ALA A 98 -5.89 -16.57 3.87
N GLU A 99 -6.91 -17.42 3.99
CA GLU A 99 -6.73 -18.88 4.14
C GLU A 99 -6.23 -19.52 2.84
N GLU A 100 -6.72 -19.03 1.71
CA GLU A 100 -6.39 -19.53 0.38
C GLU A 100 -5.80 -18.43 -0.50
N SER A 101 -5.02 -18.80 -1.50
CA SER A 101 -4.58 -17.86 -2.53
C SER A 101 -5.72 -17.60 -3.52
N GLY A 102 -5.75 -16.44 -4.16
CA GLY A 102 -6.77 -16.06 -5.14
C GLY A 102 -7.03 -14.54 -5.16
N ASP A 103 -8.25 -14.15 -5.52
CA ASP A 103 -8.64 -12.74 -5.65
C ASP A 103 -8.92 -12.05 -4.30
N ASN A 104 -8.17 -12.42 -3.28
CA ASN A 104 -8.26 -11.80 -1.97
C ASN A 104 -7.78 -10.35 -2.04
N SER A 105 -8.49 -9.45 -1.40
CA SER A 105 -8.12 -8.04 -1.38
C SER A 105 -8.21 -7.40 0.00
N LEU A 106 -7.24 -6.54 0.29
CA LEU A 106 -7.23 -5.62 1.42
C LEU A 106 -7.00 -4.22 0.87
N THR A 107 -8.02 -3.38 0.93
CA THR A 107 -7.95 -2.02 0.42
C THR A 107 -8.01 -1.01 1.56
N ILE A 108 -7.04 -0.10 1.59
CA ILE A 108 -6.93 0.94 2.60
C ILE A 108 -7.13 2.30 1.91
N TYR A 109 -8.13 3.03 2.36
CA TYR A 109 -8.40 4.39 1.93
C TYR A 109 -7.93 5.35 3.02
N LEU A 110 -7.02 6.23 2.67
CA LEU A 110 -6.35 7.15 3.57
C LEU A 110 -6.84 8.59 3.36
N PRO A 111 -7.07 9.39 4.41
CA PRO A 111 -7.23 10.84 4.28
C PRO A 111 -6.09 11.49 3.51
N LYS A 112 -6.41 12.50 2.70
CA LYS A 112 -5.40 13.27 1.96
C LYS A 112 -4.53 14.10 2.90
N LYS A 113 -3.30 13.70 3.09
CA LYS A 113 -2.26 14.42 3.84
C LYS A 113 -0.89 13.80 3.56
N VAL A 114 0.16 14.47 4.03
CA VAL A 114 1.51 13.89 4.05
C VAL A 114 1.64 12.89 5.19
N TYR A 115 1.88 11.62 4.89
CA TYR A 115 2.19 10.59 5.89
C TYR A 115 3.67 10.59 6.23
N LYS A 116 3.99 10.28 7.49
CA LYS A 116 5.37 10.10 7.94
C LYS A 116 5.96 8.81 7.39
N SER A 117 5.20 7.72 7.44
CA SER A 117 5.64 6.44 6.92
C SER A 117 4.47 5.53 6.54
N ILE A 118 4.66 4.79 5.44
CA ILE A 118 3.80 3.67 5.07
C ILE A 118 4.72 2.47 4.79
N SER A 119 4.45 1.35 5.45
CA SER A 119 5.23 0.12 5.32
C SER A 119 4.29 -1.05 5.03
N VAL A 120 4.60 -1.82 3.98
CA VAL A 120 3.84 -3.01 3.57
C VAL A 120 4.77 -4.20 3.49
N GLU A 121 4.49 -5.22 4.30
CA GLU A 121 5.08 -6.55 4.21
C GLU A 121 4.03 -7.52 3.67
N ASN A 122 4.20 -7.98 2.42
CA ASN A 122 3.25 -8.84 1.73
C ASN A 122 3.94 -10.10 1.20
N LYS A 123 3.68 -11.24 1.79
CA LYS A 123 4.47 -12.44 1.50
C LYS A 123 4.09 -13.18 0.22
N GLU A 124 2.84 -13.10 -0.24
CA GLU A 124 2.38 -13.97 -1.33
C GLU A 124 1.43 -13.30 -2.32
N ALA A 125 1.35 -11.96 -2.35
CA ALA A 125 0.42 -11.25 -3.22
C ALA A 125 0.90 -9.87 -3.61
N THR A 126 0.20 -9.23 -4.52
CA THR A 126 0.50 -7.91 -5.08
C THR A 126 0.31 -6.78 -4.08
N SER A 127 1.13 -5.74 -4.17
CA SER A 127 1.00 -4.51 -3.40
C SER A 127 0.95 -3.30 -4.33
N LYS A 128 -0.12 -2.52 -4.25
CA LYS A 128 -0.35 -1.35 -5.12
C LYS A 128 -0.65 -0.09 -4.30
N VAL A 129 -0.01 1.01 -4.65
CA VAL A 129 -0.14 2.31 -3.98
C VAL A 129 -0.41 3.37 -5.04
N PHE A 130 -1.43 4.21 -4.82
CA PHE A 130 -1.90 5.18 -5.79
C PHE A 130 -2.06 6.57 -5.18
N ASP A 131 -1.54 7.59 -5.86
CA ASP A 131 -1.77 9.03 -5.60
C ASP A 131 -1.50 9.48 -4.16
N ILE A 132 -0.55 8.89 -3.45
CA ILE A 132 -0.26 9.23 -2.05
C ILE A 132 0.92 10.19 -1.91
N ASN A 133 0.94 10.94 -0.79
CA ASN A 133 2.08 11.76 -0.38
C ASN A 133 2.64 11.23 0.94
N VAL A 134 3.90 10.79 0.93
CA VAL A 134 4.52 10.14 2.09
C VAL A 134 6.03 10.42 2.15
N LYS A 135 6.56 10.65 3.35
CA LYS A 135 8.00 10.81 3.52
C LYS A 135 8.76 9.50 3.32
N ASN A 136 8.29 8.42 3.91
CA ASN A 136 8.96 7.12 3.81
C ASN A 136 7.96 6.04 3.37
N LEU A 137 8.12 5.51 2.16
CA LEU A 137 7.36 4.38 1.64
C LEU A 137 8.26 3.16 1.52
N ALA A 138 7.92 2.09 2.22
CA ALA A 138 8.61 0.82 2.12
C ALA A 138 7.63 -0.31 1.76
N ILE A 139 7.91 -1.04 0.71
CA ILE A 139 7.11 -2.20 0.30
C ILE A 139 8.04 -3.37 0.04
N ASN A 140 7.80 -4.45 0.77
CA ASN A 140 8.43 -5.75 0.55
C ASN A 140 7.32 -6.75 0.16
N SER A 141 7.41 -7.29 -1.04
CA SER A 141 6.42 -8.22 -1.58
C SER A 141 7.10 -9.34 -2.35
N ASN A 142 6.59 -10.55 -2.29
CA ASN A 142 7.10 -11.62 -3.14
C ASN A 142 6.44 -11.63 -4.54
N ASP A 143 5.50 -10.74 -4.79
CA ASP A 143 4.79 -10.58 -6.05
C ASP A 143 4.99 -9.17 -6.62
N GLU A 144 4.09 -8.73 -7.49
CA GLU A 144 4.13 -7.42 -8.14
C GLU A 144 4.01 -6.27 -7.13
N ILE A 145 4.83 -5.22 -7.33
CA ILE A 145 4.68 -3.94 -6.63
C ILE A 145 4.38 -2.87 -7.69
N VAL A 146 3.33 -2.08 -7.44
CA VAL A 146 2.98 -0.90 -8.25
C VAL A 146 2.91 0.33 -7.37
N VAL A 147 3.62 1.38 -7.77
CA VAL A 147 3.48 2.74 -7.22
C VAL A 147 3.13 3.66 -8.38
N ASP A 148 2.04 4.40 -8.28
CA ASP A 148 1.56 5.25 -9.37
C ASP A 148 1.02 6.58 -8.83
N GLY A 149 1.53 7.69 -9.35
CA GLY A 149 1.12 9.05 -9.00
C GLY A 149 1.55 9.53 -7.60
N ALA A 150 2.48 8.86 -6.94
CA ALA A 150 2.87 9.17 -5.58
C ALA A 150 3.95 10.26 -5.48
N GLU A 151 3.90 11.04 -4.39
CA GLU A 151 4.99 11.93 -3.97
C GLU A 151 5.73 11.30 -2.77
N VAL A 152 6.99 10.91 -2.95
CA VAL A 152 7.76 10.16 -1.96
C VAL A 152 9.12 10.79 -1.70
N GLU A 153 9.43 11.05 -0.43
CA GLU A 153 10.77 11.51 -0.07
C GLU A 153 11.80 10.35 -0.13
N ASN A 154 11.49 9.24 0.53
CA ASN A 154 12.35 8.04 0.53
C ASN A 154 11.51 6.79 0.20
N LEU A 155 11.82 6.17 -0.91
CA LEU A 155 11.19 4.97 -1.43
C LEU A 155 12.10 3.76 -1.27
N LYS A 156 11.58 2.67 -0.70
CA LYS A 156 12.27 1.38 -0.67
C LYS A 156 11.33 0.27 -1.14
N LEU A 157 11.66 -0.38 -2.25
CA LEU A 157 10.87 -1.47 -2.82
C LEU A 157 11.72 -2.72 -2.97
N SER A 158 11.15 -3.86 -2.60
CA SER A 158 11.80 -5.17 -2.80
C SER A 158 10.76 -6.20 -3.21
N THR A 159 11.07 -6.96 -4.29
CA THR A 159 10.27 -8.13 -4.71
C THR A 159 11.16 -9.27 -5.17
N ASP A 160 10.66 -10.49 -5.00
CA ASP A 160 11.43 -11.68 -5.37
C ASP A 160 11.06 -12.23 -6.75
N ASN A 161 9.82 -12.06 -7.24
CA ASN A 161 9.35 -12.92 -8.34
C ASN A 161 8.76 -12.25 -9.57
N LYS A 162 8.11 -11.09 -9.49
CA LYS A 162 7.44 -10.52 -10.67
C LYS A 162 8.08 -9.21 -11.12
N GLN A 163 7.50 -8.09 -10.75
CA GLN A 163 8.02 -6.79 -11.18
C GLN A 163 7.78 -5.70 -10.14
N VAL A 164 8.62 -4.69 -10.19
CA VAL A 164 8.36 -3.38 -9.60
C VAL A 164 8.02 -2.42 -10.73
N GLN A 165 6.89 -1.77 -10.63
CA GLN A 165 6.46 -0.71 -11.54
C GLN A 165 6.25 0.59 -10.77
N ILE A 166 6.90 1.66 -11.24
CA ILE A 166 6.82 3.02 -10.71
C ILE A 166 6.40 3.91 -11.87
N THR A 167 5.29 4.63 -11.74
CA THR A 167 4.71 5.38 -12.87
C THR A 167 4.22 6.75 -12.43
N LYS A 168 4.67 7.81 -13.12
CA LYS A 168 4.24 9.21 -12.88
C LYS A 168 4.48 9.74 -11.47
N ASP A 169 5.48 9.21 -10.79
CA ASP A 169 5.81 9.58 -9.43
C ASP A 169 6.78 10.76 -9.36
N THR A 170 6.82 11.40 -8.19
CA THR A 170 7.88 12.34 -7.80
C THR A 170 8.60 11.79 -6.59
N ILE A 171 9.86 11.39 -6.75
CA ILE A 171 10.63 10.69 -5.73
C ILE A 171 11.96 11.43 -5.49
N LYS A 172 12.29 11.68 -4.23
CA LYS A 172 13.59 12.25 -3.90
C LYS A 172 14.68 11.18 -3.92
N ASN A 173 14.50 10.12 -3.16
CA ASN A 173 15.46 9.01 -3.07
C ASN A 173 14.73 7.68 -3.25
N ALA A 174 15.25 6.78 -4.07
CA ALA A 174 14.71 5.44 -4.26
C ALA A 174 15.79 4.35 -4.16
N VAL A 175 15.44 3.26 -3.49
CA VAL A 175 16.17 1.99 -3.53
C VAL A 175 15.19 0.91 -3.96
N ILE A 176 15.49 0.25 -5.07
CA ILE A 176 14.64 -0.77 -5.68
C ILE A 176 15.50 -2.02 -5.88
N GLU A 177 15.10 -3.11 -5.26
CA GLU A 177 15.80 -4.38 -5.32
C GLU A 177 14.86 -5.47 -5.80
N THR A 178 15.28 -6.22 -6.81
CA THR A 178 14.52 -7.38 -7.30
C THR A 178 15.41 -8.61 -7.36
N LYS A 179 14.82 -9.77 -7.04
CA LYS A 179 15.48 -11.06 -7.15
C LYS A 179 14.95 -11.86 -8.35
N ASN A 180 15.57 -13.00 -8.57
CA ASN A 180 15.23 -13.89 -9.68
C ASN A 180 15.20 -13.12 -11.01
N ASN A 181 14.12 -13.28 -11.78
CA ASN A 181 13.91 -12.61 -13.07
C ASN A 181 12.96 -11.42 -12.96
N ALA A 182 12.75 -10.89 -11.77
CA ALA A 182 11.82 -9.81 -11.54
C ALA A 182 12.33 -8.50 -12.17
N LYS A 183 11.46 -7.84 -12.94
CA LYS A 183 11.79 -6.62 -13.69
C LYS A 183 11.62 -5.36 -12.84
N ILE A 184 12.40 -4.33 -13.18
CA ILE A 184 12.22 -2.97 -12.67
C ILE A 184 11.77 -2.07 -13.83
N ILE A 185 10.61 -1.46 -13.70
CA ILE A 185 10.03 -0.53 -14.67
C ILE A 185 9.78 0.80 -13.96
N VAL A 186 10.45 1.85 -14.41
CA VAL A 186 10.23 3.23 -13.97
C VAL A 186 9.80 4.03 -15.19
N ASP A 187 8.56 4.52 -15.21
CA ASP A 187 8.02 5.25 -16.35
C ASP A 187 7.52 6.63 -15.96
N GLN A 188 7.89 7.65 -16.75
CA GLN A 188 7.46 9.04 -16.58
C GLN A 188 7.61 9.56 -15.14
N THR A 189 8.69 9.20 -14.48
CA THR A 189 8.92 9.49 -13.06
C THR A 189 10.03 10.52 -12.90
N LYS A 190 9.80 11.52 -12.04
CA LYS A 190 10.82 12.48 -11.61
C LYS A 190 11.55 11.93 -10.39
N VAL A 191 12.86 11.81 -10.46
CA VAL A 191 13.67 11.28 -9.36
C VAL A 191 14.96 12.09 -9.20
N ASN A 192 15.43 12.30 -7.97
CA ASN A 192 16.74 12.88 -7.73
C ASN A 192 17.81 11.79 -7.63
N SER A 193 17.59 10.79 -6.80
CA SER A 193 18.53 9.68 -6.66
C SER A 193 17.77 8.34 -6.70
N VAL A 194 18.20 7.44 -7.56
CA VAL A 194 17.66 6.08 -7.62
C VAL A 194 18.75 5.04 -7.75
N ASN A 195 18.66 4.01 -6.91
CA ASN A 195 19.47 2.80 -6.98
C ASN A 195 18.58 1.61 -7.34
N MET A 196 18.74 1.05 -8.51
CA MET A 196 18.01 -0.08 -9.07
C MET A 196 18.93 -1.28 -9.17
N VAL A 197 18.64 -2.34 -8.46
CA VAL A 197 19.42 -3.58 -8.50
C VAL A 197 18.49 -4.74 -8.83
N SER A 198 18.78 -5.45 -9.91
CA SER A 198 18.09 -6.67 -10.31
C SER A 198 19.07 -7.83 -10.37
N ASP A 199 18.65 -9.01 -9.89
CA ASP A 199 19.48 -10.20 -10.00
C ASP A 199 19.58 -10.71 -11.46
N ALA A 200 18.43 -10.90 -12.12
CA ALA A 200 18.44 -11.35 -13.51
C ALA A 200 17.35 -10.69 -14.40
N GLY A 201 16.48 -9.86 -13.85
CA GLY A 201 15.44 -9.16 -14.61
C GLY A 201 15.95 -7.90 -15.30
N ASP A 202 15.21 -7.48 -16.32
CA ASP A 202 15.50 -6.25 -17.04
C ASP A 202 15.20 -5.01 -16.17
N ILE A 203 15.94 -3.93 -16.41
CA ILE A 203 15.70 -2.61 -15.85
C ILE A 203 15.37 -1.66 -16.99
N SER A 204 14.18 -1.07 -16.97
CA SER A 204 13.74 -0.04 -17.90
C SER A 204 13.35 1.22 -17.13
N ALA A 205 14.02 2.34 -17.41
CA ALA A 205 13.75 3.61 -16.75
C ALA A 205 13.55 4.74 -17.76
N LYS A 206 12.41 5.43 -17.67
CA LYS A 206 12.09 6.64 -18.41
C LYS A 206 11.89 7.78 -17.43
N ILE A 207 12.91 8.60 -17.29
CA ILE A 207 13.05 9.64 -16.27
C ILE A 207 12.66 11.00 -16.84
N ILE A 208 11.85 11.76 -16.07
CA ILE A 208 11.55 13.15 -16.39
C ILE A 208 12.72 14.04 -16.00
N GLY A 209 13.36 14.69 -16.99
CA GLY A 209 14.47 15.62 -16.78
C GLY A 209 15.54 15.55 -17.87
N ASN A 210 16.57 16.39 -17.74
CA ASN A 210 17.69 16.42 -18.68
C ASN A 210 18.75 15.41 -18.28
N LYS A 211 19.22 14.61 -19.22
CA LYS A 211 20.28 13.60 -19.00
C LYS A 211 21.55 14.20 -18.38
N GLU A 212 21.88 15.40 -18.77
CA GLU A 212 23.07 16.13 -18.33
C GLU A 212 23.06 16.47 -16.84
N ASP A 213 21.86 16.51 -16.21
CA ASP A 213 21.73 16.75 -14.77
C ASP A 213 22.13 15.53 -13.94
N TYR A 214 22.14 14.33 -14.54
CA TYR A 214 22.33 13.09 -13.83
C TYR A 214 23.74 12.50 -14.02
N GLN A 215 24.22 11.85 -12.96
CA GLN A 215 25.28 10.86 -13.05
C GLN A 215 24.67 9.47 -13.17
N ILE A 216 24.98 8.76 -14.26
CA ILE A 216 24.45 7.42 -14.51
C ILE A 216 25.57 6.40 -14.27
N ASN A 217 25.30 5.44 -13.39
CA ASN A 217 26.24 4.41 -12.96
C ASN A 217 25.67 3.01 -13.28
N TYR A 218 26.50 2.17 -13.85
CA TYR A 218 26.18 0.76 -14.13
C TYR A 218 26.96 -0.21 -13.23
N SER A 219 27.57 0.30 -12.17
CA SER A 219 28.33 -0.49 -11.18
C SER A 219 28.20 0.09 -9.79
N LYS A 220 28.43 -0.73 -8.74
CA LYS A 220 28.32 -0.34 -7.33
C LYS A 220 29.39 0.65 -6.84
N ASN A 221 30.53 0.75 -7.53
CA ASN A 221 31.74 1.41 -7.04
C ASN A 221 32.00 2.79 -7.67
N THR A 222 30.98 3.57 -7.90
CA THR A 222 31.12 4.88 -8.52
C THR A 222 31.02 5.99 -7.46
N THR A 223 32.01 6.88 -7.44
CA THR A 223 32.02 8.08 -6.58
C THR A 223 31.00 9.09 -7.12
N ALA A 224 30.14 9.58 -6.28
CA ALA A 224 29.13 10.57 -6.65
C ALA A 224 29.79 11.91 -7.00
N ALA A 225 29.56 12.39 -8.22
CA ALA A 225 30.04 13.71 -8.70
C ALA A 225 28.88 14.70 -8.92
N LYS A 226 27.63 14.22 -9.03
CA LYS A 226 26.45 15.05 -9.22
C LYS A 226 25.43 14.81 -8.11
N GLU A 227 24.58 15.82 -7.85
CA GLU A 227 23.50 15.75 -6.88
C GLU A 227 22.42 14.73 -7.29
N LYS A 228 22.12 14.67 -8.61
CA LYS A 228 21.17 13.69 -9.15
C LYS A 228 21.92 12.45 -9.65
N GLN A 229 21.46 11.28 -9.24
CA GLN A 229 22.15 10.03 -9.52
C GLN A 229 21.19 8.92 -9.93
N ILE A 230 21.58 8.14 -10.90
CA ILE A 230 20.91 6.91 -11.29
C ILE A 230 21.95 5.78 -11.27
N THR A 231 21.76 4.81 -10.41
CA THR A 231 22.52 3.56 -10.42
C THR A 231 21.60 2.43 -10.87
N ALA A 232 22.00 1.70 -11.89
CA ALA A 232 21.25 0.57 -12.42
C ALA A 232 22.17 -0.63 -12.62
N ILE A 233 21.89 -1.73 -11.95
CA ILE A 233 22.72 -2.94 -11.98
C ILE A 233 21.80 -4.14 -12.21
N SER A 234 22.06 -4.90 -13.25
CA SER A 234 21.49 -6.21 -13.47
C SER A 234 22.59 -7.22 -13.80
N ASN A 235 22.57 -8.39 -13.16
CA ASN A 235 23.60 -9.39 -13.40
C ASN A 235 23.42 -10.11 -14.75
N LYS A 236 22.17 -10.20 -15.28
CA LYS A 236 21.86 -10.92 -16.52
C LYS A 236 20.87 -10.20 -17.43
N GLY A 237 20.07 -9.29 -16.89
CA GLY A 237 19.04 -8.56 -17.61
C GLY A 237 19.59 -7.36 -18.38
N LYS A 238 18.80 -6.87 -19.33
CA LYS A 238 19.05 -5.67 -20.09
C LYS A 238 18.78 -4.42 -19.25
N ILE A 239 19.58 -3.36 -19.42
CA ILE A 239 19.37 -2.07 -18.77
C ILE A 239 19.13 -1.02 -19.86
N GLU A 240 17.99 -0.35 -19.79
CA GLU A 240 17.62 0.77 -20.64
C GLU A 240 17.24 1.98 -19.79
N ILE A 241 17.92 3.11 -19.98
CA ILE A 241 17.63 4.38 -19.30
C ILE A 241 17.45 5.44 -20.37
N SER A 242 16.29 6.09 -20.34
CA SER A 242 15.94 7.20 -21.24
C SER A 242 15.40 8.40 -20.45
N PHE A 243 15.37 9.56 -21.08
CA PHE A 243 14.92 10.82 -20.51
C PHE A 243 13.85 11.45 -21.38
N ILE A 244 12.90 12.16 -20.75
CA ILE A 244 11.82 12.89 -21.42
C ILE A 244 11.61 14.25 -20.77
#